data_c390d48c81e747fa089ea86947ed5eed
#
_entry.id   c390d48c81e747fa089ea86947ed5eed
#
_cell.length_a   1.000
_cell.length_b   1.000
_cell.length_c   1.000
_cell.angle_alpha   90.00
_cell.angle_beta   90.00
_cell.angle_gamma   90.00
#
_symmetry.space_group_name_H-M   'P 1'
#
loop_
_entity.id
_entity.type
_entity.pdbx_description
1 polymer ?
#
loop_
_entity_poly.entity_id
_entity_poly.type
_entity_poly.pdbx_seq_one_letter_code
_entity_poly.pdbx_strand_id
1 'polypeptide(L)'
;EACGRFARTLDKRVLFIGSGGMSHHPRRYYPEFGSGEEDVEAWQVSGGEKSPSLTAEQWLERLYVMHHEGADMIARGERTAKDMRLNAASDQRFLDTLISGKLEEFDHWDQEKLVEEAGIGSMELHAWIAAAAANKEAGGSKPNVSIYTVAPEIGIAAGIVRSL
;
A
#
# COMPACT_ATOMS: atom_id res chain seq x y z
N GLU A 1 -10.48 11.47 9.91
CA GLU A 1 -11.05 12.72 10.45
C GLU A 1 -10.94 12.80 11.99
N ALA A 2 -11.41 11.80 12.78
CA ALA A 2 -11.39 11.86 14.25
C ALA A 2 -9.99 12.18 14.81
N CYS A 3 -8.93 11.53 14.29
CA CYS A 3 -7.55 11.80 14.68
C CYS A 3 -7.12 13.24 14.39
N GLY A 4 -7.57 13.81 13.26
CA GLY A 4 -7.28 15.21 12.92
C GLY A 4 -7.98 16.19 13.86
N ARG A 5 -9.26 15.96 14.17
CA ARG A 5 -9.98 16.76 15.17
C ARG A 5 -9.33 16.72 16.55
N PHE A 6 -8.90 15.53 16.97
CA PHE A 6 -8.15 15.38 18.22
C PHE A 6 -6.81 16.12 18.18
N ALA A 7 -6.05 16.00 17.09
CA ALA A 7 -4.77 16.67 16.94
C ALA A 7 -4.86 18.19 17.09
N ARG A 8 -5.97 18.82 16.64
CA ARG A 8 -6.22 20.26 16.83
C ARG A 8 -6.34 20.67 18.29
N THR A 9 -6.65 19.75 19.20
CA THR A 9 -6.74 20.05 20.63
C THR A 9 -5.42 20.01 21.35
N LEU A 10 -4.37 19.52 20.66
CA LEU A 10 -3.04 19.39 21.24
C LEU A 10 -2.23 20.67 21.00
N ASP A 11 -1.54 21.14 22.02
CA ASP A 11 -0.52 22.20 21.90
C ASP A 11 0.81 21.58 21.41
N LYS A 12 0.77 20.96 20.23
CA LYS A 12 1.93 20.25 19.65
C LYS A 12 1.88 20.31 18.12
N ARG A 13 3.06 20.22 17.51
CA ARG A 13 3.16 19.92 16.09
C ARG A 13 2.88 18.42 15.87
N VAL A 14 1.94 18.11 15.01
CA VAL A 14 1.55 16.72 14.68
C VAL A 14 1.87 16.47 13.22
N LEU A 15 2.50 15.35 12.94
CA LEU A 15 2.73 14.84 11.60
C LEU A 15 1.88 13.59 11.39
N PHE A 16 1.07 13.58 10.32
CA PHE A 16 0.34 12.39 9.88
C PHE A 16 1.13 11.71 8.76
N ILE A 17 1.39 10.44 8.91
CA ILE A 17 2.10 9.62 7.91
C ILE A 17 1.18 8.47 7.52
N GLY A 18 0.82 8.39 6.23
CA GLY A 18 0.22 7.22 5.61
C GLY A 18 1.29 6.49 4.80
N SER A 19 1.51 5.23 5.07
CA SER A 19 2.48 4.40 4.36
C SER A 19 1.77 3.25 3.66
N GLY A 20 2.21 2.95 2.45
CA GLY A 20 1.68 1.86 1.65
C GLY A 20 2.22 1.92 0.23
N GLY A 21 2.18 0.80 -0.48
CA GLY A 21 2.52 0.73 -1.90
C GLY A 21 1.41 1.32 -2.77
N MET A 22 1.75 1.55 -4.02
CA MET A 22 0.80 1.89 -5.08
C MET A 22 0.45 0.63 -5.89
N SER A 23 0.26 0.71 -7.19
CA SER A 23 -0.09 -0.48 -7.96
C SER A 23 0.98 -1.56 -7.82
N HIS A 24 0.58 -2.72 -7.35
CA HIS A 24 1.34 -3.95 -7.35
C HIS A 24 0.46 -5.15 -6.97
N HIS A 25 0.87 -6.34 -7.38
CA HIS A 25 0.18 -7.57 -7.05
C HIS A 25 1.20 -8.67 -6.71
N PRO A 26 1.51 -8.88 -5.43
CA PRO A 26 2.53 -9.82 -4.99
C PRO A 26 2.01 -11.28 -5.01
N ARG A 27 1.48 -11.71 -6.15
CA ARG A 27 0.71 -12.95 -6.31
C ARG A 27 1.44 -14.22 -5.82
N ARG A 28 2.74 -14.20 -5.72
CA ARG A 28 3.55 -15.36 -5.30
C ARG A 28 4.05 -15.26 -3.87
N TYR A 29 4.07 -14.05 -3.31
CA TYR A 29 4.52 -13.85 -1.92
C TYR A 29 3.46 -14.28 -0.91
N TYR A 30 2.19 -14.15 -1.31
CA TYR A 30 1.05 -14.47 -0.46
C TYR A 30 0.09 -15.32 -1.30
N PRO A 31 0.01 -16.63 -1.05
CA PRO A 31 -1.01 -17.47 -1.68
C PRO A 31 -2.40 -16.93 -1.37
N GLU A 32 -3.35 -17.23 -2.23
CA GLU A 32 -4.75 -16.92 -1.95
C GLU A 32 -5.14 -17.58 -0.63
N PHE A 33 -5.93 -16.87 0.17
CA PHE A 33 -6.40 -17.38 1.45
C PHE A 33 -7.12 -18.72 1.25
N GLY A 34 -6.78 -19.72 2.05
CA GLY A 34 -7.30 -21.08 1.91
C GLY A 34 -6.55 -21.98 0.91
N SER A 35 -5.50 -21.48 0.25
CA SER A 35 -4.68 -22.22 -0.72
C SER A 35 -3.23 -22.42 -0.30
N GLY A 36 -2.83 -21.81 0.82
CA GLY A 36 -1.47 -21.85 1.35
C GLY A 36 -1.26 -22.96 2.37
N GLU A 37 -0.03 -23.03 2.87
CA GLU A 37 0.30 -23.83 4.04
C GLU A 37 -0.33 -23.20 5.30
N GLU A 38 -0.70 -24.03 6.26
CA GLU A 38 -1.36 -23.60 7.50
C GLU A 38 -0.61 -22.47 8.23
N ASP A 39 0.71 -22.51 8.26
CA ASP A 39 1.55 -21.47 8.86
C ASP A 39 1.46 -20.13 8.13
N VAL A 40 1.39 -20.15 6.81
CA VAL A 40 1.25 -18.94 5.99
C VAL A 40 -0.11 -18.31 6.22
N GLU A 41 -1.16 -19.12 6.28
CA GLU A 41 -2.52 -18.65 6.55
C GLU A 41 -2.65 -18.08 7.96
N ALA A 42 -2.10 -18.77 8.96
CA ALA A 42 -2.08 -18.28 10.33
C ALA A 42 -1.33 -16.95 10.46
N TRP A 43 -0.23 -16.79 9.72
CA TRP A 43 0.50 -15.53 9.65
C TRP A 43 -0.31 -14.42 8.97
N GLN A 44 -0.98 -14.71 7.85
CA GLN A 44 -1.84 -13.75 7.17
C GLN A 44 -2.98 -13.24 8.07
N VAL A 45 -3.63 -14.16 8.81
CA VAL A 45 -4.73 -13.80 9.72
C VAL A 45 -4.25 -13.00 10.92
N SER A 46 -3.08 -13.32 11.46
CA SER A 46 -2.55 -12.67 12.67
C SER A 46 -1.78 -11.38 12.39
N GLY A 47 -1.58 -11.01 11.13
CA GLY A 47 -0.74 -9.87 10.76
C GLY A 47 0.73 -10.06 11.15
N GLY A 48 1.19 -11.30 11.21
CA GLY A 48 2.55 -11.65 11.58
C GLY A 48 2.83 -11.80 13.08
N GLU A 49 1.85 -11.55 13.95
CA GLU A 49 2.05 -11.63 15.40
C GLU A 49 2.10 -13.06 15.94
N LYS A 50 1.45 -13.99 15.27
CA LYS A 50 1.37 -15.37 15.71
C LYS A 50 1.62 -16.33 14.56
N SER A 51 2.64 -17.14 14.69
CA SER A 51 2.83 -18.32 13.88
C SER A 51 2.87 -19.53 14.80
N PRO A 52 2.08 -20.58 14.54
CA PRO A 52 2.08 -21.77 15.37
C PRO A 52 3.40 -22.55 15.34
N SER A 53 4.18 -22.42 14.27
CA SER A 53 5.36 -23.25 14.03
C SER A 53 6.65 -22.48 13.71
N LEU A 54 6.59 -21.17 13.47
CA LEU A 54 7.79 -20.39 13.12
C LEU A 54 8.05 -19.27 14.12
N THR A 55 9.32 -19.07 14.44
CA THR A 55 9.76 -17.90 15.21
C THR A 55 9.72 -16.64 14.35
N ALA A 56 9.74 -15.45 14.98
CA ALA A 56 9.80 -14.18 14.25
C ALA A 56 11.02 -14.08 13.31
N GLU A 57 12.17 -14.66 13.70
CA GLU A 57 13.38 -14.70 12.89
C GLU A 57 13.20 -15.58 11.64
N GLN A 58 12.60 -16.77 11.80
CA GLN A 58 12.31 -17.67 10.70
C GLN A 58 11.29 -17.06 9.72
N TRP A 59 10.30 -16.31 10.22
CA TRP A 59 9.37 -15.57 9.38
C TRP A 59 10.06 -14.46 8.60
N LEU A 60 10.97 -13.72 9.22
CA LEU A 60 11.72 -12.67 8.56
C LEU A 60 12.60 -13.24 7.44
N GLU A 61 13.29 -14.36 7.70
CA GLU A 61 14.07 -15.06 6.69
C GLU A 61 13.20 -15.53 5.52
N ARG A 62 12.03 -16.12 5.81
CA ARG A 62 11.07 -16.54 4.77
C ARG A 62 10.58 -15.37 3.91
N LEU A 63 10.31 -14.21 4.51
CA LEU A 63 9.95 -13.00 3.77
C LEU A 63 11.06 -12.55 2.82
N TYR A 64 12.31 -12.57 3.26
CA TYR A 64 13.45 -12.25 2.40
C TYR A 64 13.56 -13.22 1.22
N VAL A 65 13.45 -14.52 1.46
CA VAL A 65 13.51 -15.54 0.41
C VAL A 65 12.40 -15.33 -0.62
N MET A 66 11.17 -15.09 -0.17
CA MET A 66 10.04 -14.83 -1.07
C MET A 66 10.24 -13.57 -1.93
N HIS A 67 10.78 -12.49 -1.36
CA HIS A 67 11.06 -11.28 -2.12
C HIS A 67 12.15 -11.49 -3.18
N HIS A 68 13.23 -12.19 -2.83
CA HIS A 68 14.28 -12.53 -3.78
C HIS A 68 13.76 -13.42 -4.91
N GLU A 69 12.98 -14.45 -4.60
CA GLU A 69 12.36 -15.31 -5.62
C GLU A 69 11.50 -14.52 -6.60
N GLY A 70 10.70 -13.57 -6.10
CA GLY A 70 9.89 -12.69 -6.95
C GLY A 70 10.72 -11.82 -7.88
N ALA A 71 11.81 -11.23 -7.39
CA ALA A 71 12.72 -10.45 -8.21
C ALA A 71 13.42 -11.31 -9.28
N ASP A 72 13.84 -12.51 -8.92
CA ASP A 72 14.44 -13.48 -9.85
C ASP A 72 13.47 -13.91 -10.94
N MET A 73 12.19 -14.10 -10.62
CA MET A 73 11.16 -14.41 -11.62
C MET A 73 10.98 -13.26 -12.63
N ILE A 74 11.02 -12.02 -12.15
CA ILE A 74 10.95 -10.85 -13.03
C ILE A 74 12.19 -10.80 -13.92
N ALA A 75 13.37 -11.01 -13.35
CA ALA A 75 14.64 -11.02 -14.10
C ALA A 75 14.69 -12.13 -15.17
N ARG A 76 14.06 -13.29 -14.90
CA ARG A 76 13.95 -14.38 -15.89
C ARG A 76 12.80 -14.23 -16.89
N GLY A 77 12.00 -13.18 -16.76
CA GLY A 77 10.82 -12.96 -17.62
C GLY A 77 9.63 -13.90 -17.34
N GLU A 78 9.66 -14.62 -16.24
CA GLU A 78 8.57 -15.50 -15.79
C GLU A 78 7.39 -14.71 -15.21
N ARG A 79 7.64 -13.46 -14.86
CA ARG A 79 6.67 -12.52 -14.32
C ARG A 79 6.78 -11.18 -15.01
N THR A 80 5.67 -10.68 -15.53
CA THR A 80 5.60 -9.45 -16.31
C THR A 80 4.89 -8.33 -15.54
N ALA A 81 4.98 -7.09 -16.03
CA ALA A 81 4.24 -5.95 -15.48
C ALA A 81 2.72 -6.20 -15.41
N LYS A 82 2.17 -6.99 -16.35
CA LYS A 82 0.76 -7.38 -16.36
C LYS A 82 0.40 -8.29 -15.19
N ASP A 83 1.28 -9.25 -14.88
CA ASP A 83 1.08 -10.17 -13.75
C ASP A 83 1.18 -9.43 -12.41
N MET A 84 2.03 -8.42 -12.36
CA MET A 84 2.22 -7.53 -11.21
C MET A 84 1.16 -6.45 -11.10
N ARG A 85 0.29 -6.31 -12.10
CA ARG A 85 -0.75 -5.28 -12.20
C ARG A 85 -0.24 -3.85 -11.98
N LEU A 86 0.99 -3.57 -12.44
CA LEU A 86 1.53 -2.22 -12.44
C LEU A 86 0.70 -1.35 -13.37
N ASN A 87 0.10 -0.29 -12.83
CA ASN A 87 -0.84 0.57 -13.54
C ASN A 87 -0.62 2.05 -13.23
N ALA A 88 0.31 2.64 -13.99
CA ALA A 88 0.66 4.04 -13.82
C ALA A 88 -0.54 5.00 -14.01
N ALA A 89 -1.52 4.66 -14.84
CA ALA A 89 -2.70 5.49 -15.04
C ALA A 89 -3.62 5.49 -13.81
N SER A 90 -3.81 4.35 -13.17
CA SER A 90 -4.56 4.23 -11.93
C SER A 90 -3.85 4.96 -10.79
N ASP A 91 -2.53 4.79 -10.67
CA ASP A 91 -1.72 5.46 -9.65
C ASP A 91 -1.76 6.98 -9.83
N GLN A 92 -1.62 7.48 -11.05
CA GLN A 92 -1.67 8.92 -11.33
C GLN A 92 -3.06 9.49 -11.02
N ARG A 93 -4.13 8.79 -11.38
CA ARG A 93 -5.50 9.18 -11.01
C ARG A 93 -5.65 9.31 -9.49
N PHE A 94 -5.10 8.36 -8.72
CA PHE A 94 -5.10 8.44 -7.26
C PHE A 94 -4.35 9.68 -6.75
N LEU A 95 -3.14 9.91 -7.25
CA LEU A 95 -2.30 11.04 -6.84
C LEU A 95 -2.97 12.38 -7.18
N ASP A 96 -3.55 12.51 -8.37
CA ASP A 96 -4.25 13.73 -8.81
C ASP A 96 -5.46 14.02 -7.91
N THR A 97 -6.24 13.00 -7.55
CA THR A 97 -7.36 13.14 -6.63
C THR A 97 -6.89 13.58 -5.25
N LEU A 98 -5.83 12.96 -4.73
CA LEU A 98 -5.25 13.31 -3.44
C LEU A 98 -4.74 14.76 -3.39
N ILE A 99 -4.02 15.20 -4.44
CA ILE A 99 -3.48 16.56 -4.58
C ILE A 99 -4.59 17.59 -4.77
N SER A 100 -5.69 17.21 -5.44
CA SER A 100 -6.83 18.11 -5.57
C SER A 100 -7.40 18.55 -4.23
N GLY A 101 -7.23 17.71 -3.19
CA GLY A 101 -7.79 17.89 -1.84
C GLY A 101 -9.26 17.54 -1.75
N LYS A 102 -9.86 17.01 -2.82
CA LYS A 102 -11.26 16.56 -2.87
C LYS A 102 -11.34 15.11 -2.40
N LEU A 103 -11.05 14.87 -1.13
CA LEU A 103 -10.94 13.52 -0.57
C LEU A 103 -12.28 12.76 -0.62
N GLU A 104 -13.39 13.46 -0.65
CA GLU A 104 -14.74 12.89 -0.82
C GLU A 104 -14.93 12.15 -2.15
N GLU A 105 -14.12 12.41 -3.17
CA GLU A 105 -14.17 11.67 -4.43
C GLU A 105 -13.79 10.19 -4.23
N PHE A 106 -12.97 9.87 -3.22
CA PHE A 106 -12.59 8.49 -2.91
C PHE A 106 -13.76 7.65 -2.37
N ASP A 107 -14.80 8.25 -1.81
CA ASP A 107 -16.00 7.55 -1.33
C ASP A 107 -16.78 6.88 -2.49
N HIS A 108 -16.51 7.29 -3.72
CA HIS A 108 -17.15 6.77 -4.93
C HIS A 108 -16.27 5.77 -5.69
N TRP A 109 -15.08 5.48 -5.18
CA TRP A 109 -14.18 4.53 -5.83
C TRP A 109 -14.61 3.11 -5.50
N ASP A 110 -14.70 2.30 -6.55
CA ASP A 110 -14.97 0.87 -6.42
C ASP A 110 -13.67 0.14 -6.07
N GLN A 111 -13.65 -0.44 -4.90
CA GLN A 111 -12.47 -1.10 -4.36
C GLN A 111 -12.14 -2.40 -5.12
N GLU A 112 -13.14 -3.20 -5.51
CA GLU A 112 -12.91 -4.43 -6.26
C GLU A 112 -12.31 -4.12 -7.62
N LYS A 113 -12.84 -3.11 -8.29
CA LYS A 113 -12.31 -2.63 -9.54
C LYS A 113 -10.89 -2.09 -9.41
N LEU A 114 -10.59 -1.36 -8.33
CA LEU A 114 -9.25 -0.85 -8.07
C LEU A 114 -8.24 -2.00 -7.89
N VAL A 115 -8.61 -3.05 -7.15
CA VAL A 115 -7.78 -4.25 -6.98
C VAL A 115 -7.61 -5.00 -8.31
N GLU A 116 -8.65 -5.06 -9.13
CA GLU A 116 -8.56 -5.67 -10.45
C GLU A 116 -7.58 -4.91 -11.36
N GLU A 117 -7.65 -3.58 -11.38
CA GLU A 117 -6.84 -2.70 -12.23
C GLU A 117 -5.38 -2.55 -11.75
N ALA A 118 -5.16 -2.41 -10.44
CA ALA A 118 -3.89 -2.00 -9.85
C ALA A 118 -3.31 -2.99 -8.82
N GLY A 119 -3.95 -4.14 -8.67
CA GLY A 119 -3.51 -5.19 -7.75
C GLY A 119 -3.89 -4.96 -6.30
N ILE A 120 -3.64 -5.96 -5.46
CA ILE A 120 -4.03 -5.91 -4.04
C ILE A 120 -3.27 -4.82 -3.26
N GLY A 121 -2.08 -4.43 -3.73
CA GLY A 121 -1.32 -3.33 -3.15
C GLY A 121 -2.07 -2.00 -3.15
N SER A 122 -3.01 -1.81 -4.09
CA SER A 122 -3.86 -0.63 -4.10
C SER A 122 -4.73 -0.45 -2.84
N MET A 123 -4.92 -1.52 -2.07
CA MET A 123 -5.60 -1.45 -0.78
C MET A 123 -4.82 -0.62 0.26
N GLU A 124 -3.52 -0.53 0.11
CA GLU A 124 -2.67 0.25 1.01
C GLU A 124 -2.87 1.77 0.84
N LEU A 125 -3.46 2.20 -0.27
CA LEU A 125 -3.80 3.60 -0.54
C LEU A 125 -4.79 4.19 0.49
N HIS A 126 -5.55 3.34 1.19
CA HIS A 126 -6.42 3.78 2.30
C HIS A 126 -5.64 4.48 3.42
N ALA A 127 -4.40 4.06 3.68
CA ALA A 127 -3.55 4.72 4.67
C ALA A 127 -3.19 6.15 4.25
N TRP A 128 -2.98 6.38 2.96
CA TRP A 128 -2.69 7.71 2.41
C TRP A 128 -3.90 8.64 2.52
N ILE A 129 -5.09 8.11 2.16
CA ILE A 129 -6.36 8.85 2.29
C ILE A 129 -6.61 9.21 3.76
N ALA A 130 -6.40 8.26 4.67
CA ALA A 130 -6.58 8.48 6.10
C ALA A 130 -5.63 9.56 6.65
N ALA A 131 -4.36 9.56 6.25
CA ALA A 131 -3.40 10.59 6.64
C ALA A 131 -3.77 11.97 6.08
N ALA A 132 -4.18 12.05 4.81
CA ALA A 132 -4.61 13.29 4.18
C ALA A 132 -5.89 13.85 4.83
N ALA A 133 -6.85 12.99 5.13
CA ALA A 133 -8.08 13.39 5.83
C ALA A 133 -7.81 13.87 7.26
N ALA A 134 -6.90 13.19 7.98
CA ALA A 134 -6.48 13.64 9.30
C ALA A 134 -5.78 15.00 9.26
N ASN A 135 -4.90 15.22 8.28
CA ASN A 135 -4.23 16.49 8.07
C ASN A 135 -5.21 17.61 7.73
N LYS A 136 -6.16 17.38 6.83
CA LYS A 136 -7.23 18.34 6.47
C LYS A 136 -8.04 18.74 7.69
N GLU A 137 -8.50 17.78 8.49
CA GLU A 137 -9.26 18.02 9.73
C GLU A 137 -8.42 18.72 10.82
N ALA A 138 -7.12 18.50 10.85
CA ALA A 138 -6.22 19.21 11.75
C ALA A 138 -5.97 20.67 11.34
N GLY A 139 -6.45 21.09 10.18
CA GLY A 139 -6.25 22.44 9.63
C GLY A 139 -4.98 22.57 8.80
N GLY A 140 -4.39 21.43 8.40
CA GLY A 140 -3.22 21.41 7.52
C GLY A 140 -3.57 21.73 6.07
N SER A 141 -2.55 22.12 5.30
CA SER A 141 -2.68 22.41 3.87
C SER A 141 -2.92 21.08 3.08
N LYS A 142 -3.56 21.21 1.92
CA LYS A 142 -3.66 20.09 0.99
C LYS A 142 -2.26 19.69 0.48
N PRO A 143 -2.07 18.46 0.04
CA PRO A 143 -0.82 18.04 -0.59
C PRO A 143 -0.49 18.89 -1.81
N ASN A 144 0.78 19.24 -1.99
CA ASN A 144 1.26 20.09 -3.08
C ASN A 144 2.57 19.59 -3.70
N VAL A 145 3.11 18.48 -3.18
CA VAL A 145 4.27 17.81 -3.76
C VAL A 145 3.92 16.36 -3.99
N SER A 146 4.18 15.87 -5.19
CA SER A 146 4.01 14.49 -5.57
C SER A 146 5.22 14.01 -6.35
N ILE A 147 5.73 12.85 -5.95
CA ILE A 147 6.77 12.11 -6.66
C ILE A 147 6.20 10.74 -6.92
N TYR A 148 6.40 10.23 -8.12
CA TYR A 148 5.93 8.92 -8.54
C TYR A 148 6.97 8.21 -9.38
N THR A 149 7.14 6.93 -9.17
CA THR A 149 7.98 6.06 -9.98
C THR A 149 7.42 4.65 -10.02
N VAL A 150 7.78 3.93 -11.07
CA VAL A 150 7.52 2.50 -11.19
C VAL A 150 8.85 1.77 -11.19
N ALA A 151 8.96 0.74 -10.37
CA ALA A 151 10.13 -0.13 -10.30
C ALA A 151 9.73 -1.55 -10.75
N PRO A 152 9.69 -1.80 -12.07
CA PRO A 152 9.24 -3.08 -12.61
C PRO A 152 10.17 -4.23 -12.20
N GLU A 153 11.42 -3.94 -11.90
CA GLU A 153 12.44 -4.92 -11.47
C GLU A 153 12.09 -5.58 -10.13
N ILE A 154 11.33 -4.87 -9.30
CA ILE A 154 10.84 -5.38 -8.01
C ILE A 154 9.32 -5.47 -7.95
N GLY A 155 8.64 -5.16 -9.06
CA GLY A 155 7.21 -5.35 -9.23
C GLY A 155 6.32 -4.43 -8.42
N ILE A 156 6.76 -3.20 -8.14
CA ILE A 156 6.01 -2.22 -7.34
C ILE A 156 6.02 -0.84 -7.99
N ALA A 157 4.94 -0.10 -7.83
CA ALA A 157 4.92 1.34 -8.01
C ALA A 157 5.02 2.03 -6.64
N ALA A 158 5.74 3.12 -6.58
CA ALA A 158 5.97 3.88 -5.37
C ALA A 158 5.77 5.38 -5.60
N GLY A 159 5.40 6.08 -4.55
CA GLY A 159 5.22 7.51 -4.59
C GLY A 159 5.44 8.17 -3.23
N ILE A 160 5.60 9.49 -3.26
CA ILE A 160 5.62 10.34 -2.07
C ILE A 160 4.72 11.53 -2.34
N VAL A 161 3.80 11.78 -1.42
CA VAL A 161 2.95 12.97 -1.42
C VAL A 161 3.10 13.67 -0.08
N ARG A 162 3.29 14.98 -0.10
CA ARG A 162 3.38 15.77 1.13
C ARG A 162 2.66 17.11 1.00
N SER A 163 2.24 17.63 2.15
CA SER A 163 1.84 19.03 2.34
C SER A 163 3.04 19.84 2.85
N LEU A 164 3.22 21.03 2.32
CA LEU A 164 4.23 22.00 2.75
C LEU A 164 3.57 23.12 3.55
#